data_ed7b28948673fdb828b17f0ff7936cb3
#
_entry.id   ed7b28948673fdb828b17f0ff7936cb3
#
_cell.length_a   1.000
_cell.length_b   1.000
_cell.length_c   1.000
_cell.angle_alpha   90.00
_cell.angle_beta   90.00
_cell.angle_gamma   90.00
#
_symmetry.space_group_name_H-M   'P 1'
#
loop_
_entity.id
_entity.type
_entity.pdbx_description
1 polymer ?
#
loop_
_entity_poly.entity_id
_entity_poly.type
_entity_poly.pdbx_seq_one_letter_code
_entity_poly.pdbx_strand_id
1 'polypeptide(L)'
;MPRLIVILLVLVAPALVCAVQAAELVRQFSGDRSTQTAEFEVEAPWLIDWRVNSDFPSSMGISVVLLNANGAYEGLVLKTKAPGNGVRLIEQGGRYSFKVDATVANWTLKVEHLTPAEAELYTPRTSGVMD
;
A
#
# COMPACT_ATOMS: atom_id res chain seq x y z
N MET A 1 65.54 -2.72 -17.91
CA MET A 1 64.82 -1.53 -17.46
C MET A 1 63.55 -1.97 -16.68
N PRO A 2 63.53 -1.64 -15.41
CA PRO A 2 62.32 -2.00 -14.65
C PRO A 2 61.16 -1.16 -15.14
N ARG A 3 60.14 -1.83 -15.60
CA ARG A 3 58.86 -1.17 -15.88
C ARG A 3 58.09 -1.08 -14.58
N LEU A 4 57.88 0.12 -14.12
CA LEU A 4 56.99 0.38 -13.01
C LEU A 4 55.57 0.21 -13.51
N ILE A 5 54.94 -0.90 -13.14
CA ILE A 5 53.52 -1.08 -13.37
C ILE A 5 52.85 -0.42 -12.18
N VAL A 6 52.33 0.77 -12.39
CA VAL A 6 51.48 1.41 -11.40
C VAL A 6 50.11 0.79 -11.55
N ILE A 7 49.80 -0.17 -10.69
CA ILE A 7 48.44 -0.68 -10.56
C ILE A 7 47.71 0.38 -9.77
N LEU A 8 46.94 1.19 -10.48
CA LEU A 8 46.01 2.11 -9.85
C LEU A 8 44.86 1.28 -9.32
N LEU A 9 44.91 0.94 -8.04
CA LEU A 9 43.79 0.31 -7.37
C LEU A 9 42.72 1.39 -7.18
N VAL A 10 41.80 1.47 -8.11
CA VAL A 10 40.62 2.30 -7.92
C VAL A 10 39.76 1.58 -6.91
N LEU A 11 39.86 1.98 -5.66
CA LEU A 11 38.94 1.53 -4.63
C LEU A 11 37.63 2.25 -4.88
N VAL A 12 36.75 1.61 -5.64
CA VAL A 12 35.37 2.04 -5.71
C VAL A 12 34.74 1.62 -4.39
N ALA A 13 34.71 2.52 -3.43
CA ALA A 13 33.89 2.33 -2.25
C ALA A 13 32.44 2.19 -2.71
N PRO A 14 31.76 1.08 -2.41
CA PRO A 14 30.35 1.03 -2.66
C PRO A 14 29.72 2.15 -1.83
N ALA A 15 29.12 3.10 -2.52
CA ALA A 15 28.30 4.09 -1.84
C ALA A 15 27.22 3.31 -1.12
N LEU A 16 27.26 3.30 0.20
CA LEU A 16 26.16 2.85 1.02
C LEU A 16 25.00 3.81 0.74
N VAL A 17 24.26 3.50 -0.30
CA VAL A 17 22.98 4.13 -0.49
C VAL A 17 22.12 3.52 0.60
N CYS A 18 21.90 4.27 1.70
CA CYS A 18 20.77 4.02 2.57
C CYS A 18 19.53 4.22 1.70
N ALA A 19 19.16 3.20 0.97
CA ALA A 19 17.87 3.17 0.33
C ALA A 19 16.84 3.17 1.46
N VAL A 20 16.22 4.31 1.68
CA VAL A 20 14.91 4.33 2.32
C VAL A 20 14.05 3.50 1.38
N GLN A 21 13.87 2.23 1.72
CA GLN A 21 13.02 1.37 0.93
C GLN A 21 11.61 1.89 1.07
N ALA A 22 11.14 2.53 0.01
CA ALA A 22 9.72 2.79 -0.14
C ALA A 22 8.99 1.46 -0.08
N ALA A 23 7.78 1.48 0.45
CA ALA A 23 6.90 0.32 0.48
C ALA A 23 6.85 -0.35 -0.89
N GLU A 24 7.02 -1.67 -0.90
CA GLU A 24 7.06 -2.43 -2.14
C GLU A 24 5.64 -2.70 -2.65
N LEU A 25 5.36 -2.26 -3.87
CA LEU A 25 4.08 -2.49 -4.51
C LEU A 25 3.92 -3.96 -4.86
N VAL A 26 2.91 -4.62 -4.29
CA VAL A 26 2.58 -6.02 -4.58
C VAL A 26 1.54 -6.11 -5.69
N ARG A 27 0.45 -5.36 -5.56
CA ARG A 27 -0.66 -5.32 -6.53
C ARG A 27 -1.30 -3.95 -6.56
N GLN A 28 -1.85 -3.62 -7.70
CA GLN A 28 -2.65 -2.40 -7.86
C GLN A 28 -3.93 -2.73 -8.63
N PHE A 29 -5.04 -2.24 -8.10
CA PHE A 29 -6.34 -2.36 -8.72
C PHE A 29 -6.91 -0.96 -8.93
N SER A 30 -7.61 -0.76 -10.04
CA SER A 30 -8.30 0.49 -10.30
C SER A 30 -9.55 0.24 -11.12
N GLY A 31 -10.49 1.15 -11.02
CA GLY A 31 -11.74 1.04 -11.77
C GLY A 31 -12.67 2.20 -11.49
N ASP A 32 -13.83 2.15 -12.12
CA ASP A 32 -14.90 3.13 -11.98
C ASP A 32 -16.25 2.50 -11.65
N ARG A 33 -16.24 1.21 -11.35
CA ARG A 33 -17.45 0.41 -11.12
C ARG A 33 -17.31 -0.49 -9.92
N SER A 34 -18.45 -0.96 -9.43
CA SER A 34 -18.51 -2.03 -8.45
C SER A 34 -17.89 -3.30 -9.03
N THR A 35 -17.02 -3.95 -8.27
CA THR A 35 -16.37 -5.18 -8.67
C THR A 35 -15.80 -5.92 -7.47
N GLN A 36 -15.52 -7.18 -7.65
CA GLN A 36 -14.67 -7.93 -6.75
C GLN A 36 -13.35 -8.18 -7.47
N THR A 37 -12.24 -7.79 -6.84
CA THR A 37 -10.92 -7.94 -7.44
C THR A 37 -10.48 -9.40 -7.48
N ALA A 38 -9.44 -9.67 -8.27
CA ALA A 38 -8.72 -10.94 -8.17
C ALA A 38 -8.10 -11.07 -6.78
N GLU A 39 -7.91 -12.30 -6.35
CA GLU A 39 -7.20 -12.58 -5.10
C GLU A 39 -5.72 -12.21 -5.23
N PHE A 40 -5.14 -11.78 -4.13
CA PHE A 40 -3.71 -11.54 -4.01
C PHE A 40 -3.20 -12.15 -2.72
N GLU A 41 -1.93 -12.50 -2.72
CA GLU A 41 -1.24 -13.04 -1.57
C GLU A 41 -0.23 -12.02 -1.06
N VAL A 42 -0.21 -11.79 0.24
CA VAL A 42 0.62 -10.76 0.85
C VAL A 42 1.10 -11.21 2.22
N GLU A 43 2.32 -10.80 2.56
CA GLU A 43 2.89 -11.03 3.90
C GLU A 43 2.69 -9.80 4.77
N ALA A 44 2.53 -10.05 6.07
CA ALA A 44 2.42 -8.98 7.05
C ALA A 44 3.81 -8.38 7.37
N PRO A 45 3.91 -7.11 7.73
CA PRO A 45 2.86 -6.10 7.65
C PRO A 45 2.66 -5.57 6.22
N TRP A 46 1.45 -5.17 5.90
CA TRP A 46 1.15 -4.62 4.58
C TRP A 46 0.18 -3.45 4.68
N LEU A 47 0.16 -2.65 3.63
CA LEU A 47 -0.57 -1.40 3.59
C LEU A 47 -1.54 -1.41 2.42
N ILE A 48 -2.72 -0.88 2.65
CA ILE A 48 -3.66 -0.53 1.60
C ILE A 48 -3.60 0.98 1.43
N ASP A 49 -3.13 1.45 0.27
CA ASP A 49 -3.15 2.85 -0.11
C ASP A 49 -4.32 3.04 -1.08
N TRP A 50 -5.32 3.80 -0.67
CA TRP A 50 -6.51 4.00 -1.48
C TRP A 50 -6.66 5.45 -1.91
N ARG A 51 -7.16 5.62 -3.13
CA ARG A 51 -7.48 6.93 -3.70
C ARG A 51 -8.82 6.85 -4.38
N VAL A 52 -9.64 7.87 -4.16
CA VAL A 52 -10.98 7.97 -4.72
C VAL A 52 -11.17 9.36 -5.30
N ASN A 53 -11.67 9.41 -6.52
CA ASN A 53 -12.01 10.64 -7.20
C ASN A 53 -13.37 10.51 -7.89
N SER A 54 -13.94 11.63 -8.30
CA SER A 54 -15.19 11.62 -9.03
C SER A 54 -15.34 12.90 -9.84
N ASP A 55 -15.92 12.76 -11.05
CA ASP A 55 -16.31 13.90 -11.89
C ASP A 55 -17.60 14.53 -11.36
N PHE A 56 -18.35 13.83 -10.51
CA PHE A 56 -19.61 14.29 -9.92
C PHE A 56 -19.59 14.05 -8.40
N PRO A 57 -18.77 14.84 -7.66
CA PRO A 57 -18.53 14.56 -6.24
C PRO A 57 -19.76 14.55 -5.36
N SER A 58 -20.78 15.34 -5.72
CA SER A 58 -22.02 15.39 -4.93
C SER A 58 -22.91 14.17 -5.10
N SER A 59 -22.64 13.33 -6.08
CA SER A 59 -23.42 12.13 -6.38
C SER A 59 -22.67 10.83 -6.14
N MET A 60 -21.43 10.91 -5.69
CA MET A 60 -20.58 9.74 -5.53
C MET A 60 -20.82 9.01 -4.22
N GLY A 61 -20.52 7.73 -4.23
CA GLY A 61 -20.39 6.92 -3.04
C GLY A 61 -19.52 5.71 -3.34
N ILE A 62 -18.74 5.29 -2.37
CA ILE A 62 -17.89 4.10 -2.49
C ILE A 62 -17.73 3.42 -1.15
N SER A 63 -17.74 2.10 -1.18
CA SER A 63 -17.43 1.24 -0.05
C SER A 63 -16.50 0.14 -0.53
N VAL A 64 -15.41 -0.08 0.18
CA VAL A 64 -14.46 -1.16 -0.11
C VAL A 64 -14.29 -1.99 1.14
N VAL A 65 -14.51 -3.29 1.00
CA VAL A 65 -14.29 -4.25 2.08
C VAL A 65 -13.19 -5.23 1.68
N LEU A 66 -12.47 -5.71 2.69
CA LEU A 66 -11.47 -6.75 2.53
C LEU A 66 -12.13 -8.09 2.79
N LEU A 67 -11.93 -9.04 1.87
CA LEU A 67 -12.41 -10.41 1.98
C LEU A 67 -11.22 -11.35 2.15
N ASN A 68 -11.40 -12.40 2.93
CA ASN A 68 -10.39 -13.44 3.09
C ASN A 68 -10.46 -14.49 1.95
N ALA A 69 -9.60 -15.50 2.03
CA ALA A 69 -9.53 -16.55 1.01
C ALA A 69 -10.84 -17.33 0.82
N ASN A 70 -11.69 -17.36 1.83
CA ASN A 70 -13.00 -18.02 1.78
C ASN A 70 -14.11 -17.09 1.27
N GLY A 71 -13.75 -15.86 0.91
CA GLY A 71 -14.73 -14.85 0.49
C GLY A 71 -15.49 -14.23 1.64
N ALA A 72 -15.08 -14.47 2.89
CA ALA A 72 -15.72 -13.89 4.06
C ALA A 72 -15.17 -12.50 4.38
N TYR A 73 -16.00 -11.69 4.99
CA TYR A 73 -15.67 -10.34 5.41
C TYR A 73 -14.55 -10.33 6.46
N GLU A 74 -13.50 -9.56 6.20
CA GLU A 74 -12.41 -9.34 7.14
C GLU A 74 -12.41 -7.93 7.73
N GLY A 75 -12.83 -6.93 6.98
CA GLY A 75 -12.86 -5.58 7.48
C GLY A 75 -13.26 -4.56 6.44
N LEU A 76 -13.66 -3.40 6.91
CA LEU A 76 -13.94 -2.25 6.07
C LEU A 76 -12.65 -1.50 5.76
N VAL A 77 -12.33 -1.31 4.50
CA VAL A 77 -11.16 -0.53 4.06
C VAL A 77 -11.51 0.95 4.05
N LEU A 78 -12.59 1.29 3.37
CA LEU A 78 -13.08 2.67 3.31
C LEU A 78 -14.56 2.69 3.01
N LYS A 79 -15.21 3.77 3.43
CA LYS A 79 -16.57 4.11 3.05
C LYS A 79 -16.66 5.63 3.04
N THR A 80 -16.94 6.22 1.88
CA THR A 80 -17.00 7.67 1.75
C THR A 80 -17.97 8.10 0.66
N LYS A 81 -18.49 9.30 0.82
CA LYS A 81 -19.30 9.99 -0.19
C LYS A 81 -18.58 11.21 -0.76
N ALA A 82 -17.29 11.32 -0.55
CA ALA A 82 -16.45 12.41 -1.03
C ALA A 82 -15.12 11.89 -1.57
N PRO A 83 -14.52 12.58 -2.55
CA PRO A 83 -13.17 12.26 -2.99
C PRO A 83 -12.17 12.36 -1.84
N GLY A 84 -11.15 11.53 -1.89
CA GLY A 84 -10.10 11.53 -0.90
C GLY A 84 -9.11 10.41 -1.10
N ASN A 85 -8.22 10.30 -0.14
CA ASN A 85 -7.23 9.23 -0.09
C ASN A 85 -6.94 8.87 1.35
N GLY A 86 -6.34 7.72 1.53
CA GLY A 86 -5.95 7.26 2.85
C GLY A 86 -5.15 5.99 2.78
N VAL A 87 -4.72 5.55 3.94
CA VAL A 87 -3.95 4.31 4.10
C VAL A 87 -4.53 3.50 5.24
N ARG A 88 -4.40 2.18 5.13
CA ARG A 88 -4.77 1.26 6.19
C ARG A 88 -3.71 0.20 6.34
N LEU A 89 -3.17 0.08 7.55
CA LEU A 89 -2.21 -0.93 7.92
C LEU A 89 -2.92 -2.24 8.26
N ILE A 90 -2.44 -3.35 7.70
CA ILE A 90 -2.91 -4.68 8.00
C ILE A 90 -1.75 -5.49 8.56
N GLU A 91 -1.96 -6.08 9.73
CA GLU A 91 -0.93 -6.79 10.46
C GLU A 91 -0.99 -8.31 10.32
N GLN A 92 -1.90 -8.81 9.48
CA GLN A 92 -2.01 -10.23 9.18
C GLN A 92 -1.83 -10.46 7.69
N GLY A 93 -0.86 -11.30 7.34
CA GLY A 93 -0.68 -11.76 5.98
C GLY A 93 -1.70 -12.82 5.60
N GLY A 94 -1.75 -13.14 4.33
CA GLY A 94 -2.65 -14.15 3.82
C GLY A 94 -3.07 -13.87 2.39
N ARG A 95 -4.16 -14.50 2.01
CA ARG A 95 -4.77 -14.33 0.70
C ARG A 95 -6.08 -13.57 0.85
N TYR A 96 -6.20 -12.49 0.10
CA TYR A 96 -7.31 -11.56 0.21
C TYR A 96 -7.81 -11.12 -1.16
N SER A 97 -8.99 -10.53 -1.17
CA SER A 97 -9.52 -9.77 -2.30
C SER A 97 -10.30 -8.57 -1.78
N PHE A 98 -10.57 -7.62 -2.65
CA PHE A 98 -11.42 -6.48 -2.32
C PHE A 98 -12.78 -6.62 -2.98
N LYS A 99 -13.82 -6.27 -2.23
CA LYS A 99 -15.15 -6.05 -2.80
C LYS A 99 -15.41 -4.56 -2.81
N VAL A 100 -15.60 -4.02 -4.01
CA VAL A 100 -15.81 -2.59 -4.24
C VAL A 100 -17.25 -2.36 -4.65
N ASP A 101 -17.95 -1.52 -3.92
CA ASP A 101 -19.27 -0.99 -4.29
C ASP A 101 -19.10 0.49 -4.58
N ALA A 102 -19.17 0.87 -5.86
CA ALA A 102 -18.87 2.23 -6.30
C ALA A 102 -20.03 2.78 -7.13
N THR A 103 -20.39 4.02 -6.82
CA THR A 103 -21.35 4.82 -7.57
C THR A 103 -20.69 6.12 -7.96
N VAL A 104 -20.54 6.33 -9.27
CA VAL A 104 -19.94 7.57 -9.83
C VAL A 104 -18.59 7.90 -9.18
N ALA A 105 -17.75 6.87 -9.01
CA ALA A 105 -16.46 7.02 -8.35
C ALA A 105 -15.36 6.30 -9.14
N ASN A 106 -14.22 6.97 -9.29
CA ASN A 106 -13.00 6.38 -9.80
C ASN A 106 -12.14 6.01 -8.61
N TRP A 107 -11.62 4.81 -8.58
CA TRP A 107 -10.89 4.33 -7.41
C TRP A 107 -9.60 3.61 -7.80
N THR A 108 -8.61 3.71 -6.93
CA THR A 108 -7.35 2.98 -7.01
C THR A 108 -7.02 2.41 -5.65
N LEU A 109 -6.67 1.13 -5.62
CA LEU A 109 -6.25 0.41 -4.43
C LEU A 109 -4.86 -0.16 -4.67
N LYS A 110 -3.89 0.24 -3.87
CA LYS A 110 -2.54 -0.30 -3.92
C LYS A 110 -2.31 -1.17 -2.71
N VAL A 111 -1.80 -2.36 -2.96
CA VAL A 111 -1.35 -3.29 -1.93
C VAL A 111 0.16 -3.21 -1.86
N GLU A 112 0.68 -2.75 -0.73
CA GLU A 112 2.11 -2.52 -0.55
C GLU A 112 2.63 -3.33 0.63
N HIS A 113 3.78 -3.97 0.43
CA HIS A 113 4.47 -4.69 1.48
C HIS A 113 5.35 -3.73 2.27
N LEU A 114 5.32 -3.82 3.59
CA LEU A 114 6.09 -2.98 4.48
C LEU A 114 7.14 -3.78 5.24
N THR A 115 8.25 -3.15 5.57
CA THR A 115 9.12 -3.66 6.63
C THR A 115 8.50 -3.36 7.99
N PRO A 116 8.88 -4.09 9.06
CA PRO A 116 8.38 -3.78 10.39
C PRO A 116 8.65 -2.33 10.82
N ALA A 117 9.79 -1.77 10.43
CA ALA A 117 10.13 -0.38 10.73
C ALA A 117 9.21 0.61 10.01
N GLU A 118 8.88 0.34 8.74
CA GLU A 118 7.93 1.16 7.99
C GLU A 118 6.53 1.07 8.56
N ALA A 119 6.13 -0.11 9.03
CA ALA A 119 4.81 -0.32 9.61
C ALA A 119 4.57 0.55 10.85
N GLU A 120 5.61 0.83 11.63
CA GLU A 120 5.50 1.71 12.80
C GLU A 120 5.07 3.12 12.42
N LEU A 121 5.40 3.59 11.21
CA LEU A 121 5.01 4.90 10.73
C LEU A 121 3.50 5.03 10.53
N TYR A 122 2.83 3.91 10.32
CA TYR A 122 1.39 3.86 10.05
C TYR A 122 0.58 3.35 11.24
N THR A 123 1.24 2.95 12.32
CA THR A 123 0.56 2.51 13.54
C THR A 123 -0.01 3.74 14.24
N PRO A 124 -1.32 3.76 14.56
CA PRO A 124 -1.88 4.86 15.32
C PRO A 124 -1.14 4.97 16.65
N ARG A 125 -0.52 6.10 16.88
CA ARG A 125 0.03 6.37 18.19
C ARG A 125 -1.14 6.62 19.14
N THR A 126 -1.36 5.70 20.05
CA THR A 126 -1.97 6.08 21.29
C THR A 126 -0.95 6.95 22.02
N SER A 127 -0.76 8.14 21.58
CA SER A 127 -0.24 9.14 22.47
C SER A 127 -1.32 9.27 23.52
N GLY A 128 -1.03 8.78 24.68
CA GLY A 128 -1.77 9.22 25.81
C GLY A 128 -1.68 10.72 25.84
N VAL A 129 -2.52 11.30 25.11
CA VAL A 129 -2.52 12.50 25.16
C VAL A 129 -2.55 13.19 26.38
N MET A 130 -2.27 13.16 26.59
CA MET A 130 -2.30 13.79 27.25
C MET A 130 -2.76 14.53 27.54
N ASP A 131 -2.84 14.62 28.03
CA ASP A 131 -3.19 15.25 28.46
C ASP A 131 -3.39 15.98 28.81
#